data_202473506e2a02600363852bc6128fb2
#
_entry.id   202473506e2a02600363852bc6128fb2
#
_cell.length_a   1.000
_cell.length_b   1.000
_cell.length_c   1.000
_cell.angle_alpha   90.00
_cell.angle_beta   90.00
_cell.angle_gamma   90.00
#
_symmetry.space_group_name_H-M   'P 1'
#
loop_
_entity.id
_entity.type
_entity.pdbx_description
1 polymer ?
#
loop_
_entity_poly.entity_id
_entity_poly.type
_entity_poly.pdbx_seq_one_letter_code
_entity_poly.pdbx_strand_id
1 'polypeptide(L)'
;VTTKKWVQNPVYSAGSEKKDTDLLLIIDTSGSMGAITDPKSNLHQAVLAAYGIIKYFENRKNQIALLGFSDRITANVDWTKDYDSIREKLLLNGGGGTSFPIARIQSIIESSTNPLVTVIITDGEIQNTNQTIDYFKEYLTNGNKLFIFLQDRKSTIEHYKTLTNYGAKVLKTLTANEMRDSVLNEVI
;
A
#
# COMPACT_ATOMS: atom_id res chain seq x y z
N VAL A 1 -63.62 12.33 18.47
CA VAL A 1 -62.86 11.34 17.68
C VAL A 1 -61.40 11.80 17.68
N THR A 2 -60.54 11.16 18.47
CA THR A 2 -59.14 11.50 18.65
C THR A 2 -58.29 10.58 17.78
N THR A 3 -57.72 11.13 16.72
CA THR A 3 -56.76 10.44 15.83
C THR A 3 -55.39 10.30 16.52
N LYS A 4 -54.99 9.08 16.89
CA LYS A 4 -53.63 8.76 17.31
C LYS A 4 -52.66 8.91 16.15
N LYS A 5 -51.76 9.91 16.21
CA LYS A 5 -50.58 9.97 15.34
C LYS A 5 -49.59 8.88 15.73
N TRP A 6 -49.34 7.92 14.85
CA TRP A 6 -48.24 6.99 14.98
C TRP A 6 -46.94 7.75 14.72
N VAL A 7 -46.12 7.88 15.75
CA VAL A 7 -44.73 8.34 15.58
C VAL A 7 -43.96 7.16 15.05
N GLN A 8 -43.59 7.23 13.79
CA GLN A 8 -42.59 6.28 13.22
C GLN A 8 -41.27 6.55 13.91
N ASN A 9 -40.82 5.59 14.71
CA ASN A 9 -39.42 5.60 15.18
C ASN A 9 -38.50 5.56 13.97
N PRO A 10 -37.48 6.43 13.88
CA PRO A 10 -36.48 6.31 12.81
C PRO A 10 -35.80 4.95 12.98
N VAL A 11 -35.90 4.13 11.94
CA VAL A 11 -35.08 2.92 11.83
C VAL A 11 -33.64 3.41 11.72
N TYR A 12 -32.91 3.32 12.82
CA TYR A 12 -31.46 3.46 12.77
C TYR A 12 -30.98 2.33 11.88
N SER A 13 -30.57 2.65 10.66
CA SER A 13 -29.79 1.74 9.83
C SER A 13 -28.56 1.38 10.68
N ALA A 14 -28.44 0.12 11.05
CA ALA A 14 -27.22 -0.40 11.65
C ALA A 14 -26.08 0.05 10.77
N GLY A 15 -25.18 0.87 11.33
CA GLY A 15 -24.01 1.33 10.59
C GLY A 15 -23.31 0.10 10.04
N SER A 16 -23.03 0.10 8.76
CA SER A 16 -22.22 -0.96 8.14
C SER A 16 -20.96 -1.07 8.99
N GLU A 17 -20.76 -2.22 9.65
CA GLU A 17 -19.50 -2.51 10.32
C GLU A 17 -18.42 -2.27 9.28
N LYS A 18 -17.58 -1.24 9.49
CA LYS A 18 -16.42 -1.01 8.63
C LYS A 18 -15.59 -2.29 8.76
N LYS A 19 -15.58 -3.10 7.70
CA LYS A 19 -14.72 -4.28 7.65
C LYS A 19 -13.29 -3.84 7.92
N ASP A 20 -12.65 -4.51 8.86
CA ASP A 20 -11.23 -4.32 9.09
C ASP A 20 -10.48 -4.50 7.76
N THR A 21 -9.65 -3.54 7.44
CA THR A 21 -8.89 -3.54 6.18
C THR A 21 -7.41 -3.66 6.52
N ASP A 22 -6.76 -4.71 6.06
CA ASP A 22 -5.34 -4.94 6.33
C ASP A 22 -4.46 -4.19 5.30
N LEU A 23 -3.21 -3.91 5.69
CA LEU A 23 -2.25 -3.15 4.89
C LEU A 23 -1.11 -4.05 4.41
N LEU A 24 -0.89 -4.11 3.10
CA LEU A 24 0.34 -4.64 2.52
C LEU A 24 1.22 -3.48 2.03
N LEU A 25 2.39 -3.31 2.67
CA LEU A 25 3.41 -2.36 2.24
C LEU A 25 4.46 -3.06 1.39
N ILE A 26 4.73 -2.53 0.20
CA ILE A 26 5.74 -3.04 -0.72
C ILE A 26 6.68 -1.87 -1.07
N ILE A 27 7.95 -2.00 -0.71
CA ILE A 27 8.93 -0.93 -0.86
C ILE A 27 10.08 -1.41 -1.75
N ASP A 28 10.31 -0.69 -2.82
CA ASP A 28 11.48 -0.84 -3.66
C ASP A 28 12.73 -0.37 -2.90
N THR A 29 13.74 -1.22 -2.87
CA THR A 29 15.02 -0.96 -2.22
C THR A 29 16.19 -1.09 -3.20
N SER A 30 15.91 -1.02 -4.52
CA SER A 30 16.93 -1.03 -5.56
C SER A 30 17.93 0.12 -5.43
N GLY A 31 19.05 0.00 -6.13
CA GLY A 31 20.12 1.01 -6.03
C GLY A 31 19.70 2.42 -6.44
N SER A 32 18.76 2.55 -7.37
CA SER A 32 18.20 3.84 -7.83
C SER A 32 17.36 4.56 -6.79
N MET A 33 16.79 3.83 -5.81
CA MET A 33 16.08 4.42 -4.67
C MET A 33 17.00 5.19 -3.71
N GLY A 34 18.32 4.95 -3.77
CA GLY A 34 19.32 5.63 -2.94
C GLY A 34 19.44 5.07 -1.53
N ALA A 35 20.15 5.80 -0.66
CA ALA A 35 20.45 5.34 0.70
C ALA A 35 19.41 5.84 1.71
N ILE A 36 19.01 4.99 2.65
CA ILE A 36 18.07 5.36 3.73
C ILE A 36 18.61 6.50 4.62
N THR A 37 19.91 6.64 4.71
CA THR A 37 20.58 7.69 5.51
C THR A 37 20.62 9.05 4.81
N ASP A 38 20.30 9.11 3.53
CA ASP A 38 20.22 10.38 2.79
C ASP A 38 18.76 10.91 2.81
N PRO A 39 18.48 12.03 3.52
CA PRO A 39 17.12 12.58 3.60
C PRO A 39 16.49 12.96 2.25
N LYS A 40 17.30 13.11 1.20
CA LYS A 40 16.84 13.46 -0.14
C LYS A 40 16.60 12.25 -1.03
N SER A 41 16.97 11.05 -0.58
CA SER A 41 16.78 9.83 -1.35
C SER A 41 15.32 9.39 -1.40
N ASN A 42 14.95 8.70 -2.47
CA ASN A 42 13.64 8.11 -2.61
C ASN A 42 13.35 7.08 -1.50
N LEU A 43 14.36 6.27 -1.13
CA LEU A 43 14.22 5.27 -0.08
C LEU A 43 13.91 5.91 1.28
N HIS A 44 14.61 6.99 1.64
CA HIS A 44 14.34 7.71 2.89
C HIS A 44 12.90 8.25 2.93
N GLN A 45 12.44 8.88 1.85
CA GLN A 45 11.07 9.38 1.76
C GLN A 45 10.02 8.25 1.81
N ALA A 46 10.31 7.11 1.16
CA ALA A 46 9.45 5.93 1.20
C ALA A 46 9.31 5.38 2.63
N VAL A 47 10.41 5.27 3.36
CA VAL A 47 10.41 4.79 4.75
C VAL A 47 9.67 5.74 5.68
N LEU A 48 9.85 7.05 5.54
CA LEU A 48 9.09 8.03 6.32
C LEU A 48 7.59 7.96 6.04
N ALA A 49 7.19 7.80 4.78
CA ALA A 49 5.78 7.61 4.42
C ALA A 49 5.22 6.33 5.06
N ALA A 50 5.97 5.23 4.97
CA ALA A 50 5.60 3.95 5.56
C ALA A 50 5.37 4.06 7.08
N TYR A 51 6.25 4.75 7.81
CA TYR A 51 6.04 5.01 9.25
C TYR A 51 4.71 5.70 9.53
N GLY A 52 4.37 6.73 8.78
CA GLY A 52 3.11 7.46 8.94
C GLY A 52 1.88 6.61 8.62
N ILE A 53 1.95 5.79 7.56
CA ILE A 53 0.88 4.88 7.16
C ILE A 53 0.71 3.76 8.20
N ILE A 54 1.80 3.14 8.65
CA ILE A 54 1.77 2.11 9.71
C ILE A 54 1.09 2.65 10.97
N LYS A 55 1.43 3.87 11.39
CA LYS A 55 0.83 4.48 12.59
C LYS A 55 -0.69 4.59 12.51
N TYR A 56 -1.22 4.88 11.34
CA TYR A 56 -2.66 4.92 11.12
C TYR A 56 -3.33 3.55 11.29
N PHE A 57 -2.75 2.50 10.67
CA PHE A 57 -3.28 1.13 10.75
C PHE A 57 -3.09 0.52 12.15
N GLU A 58 -1.99 0.85 12.85
CA GLU A 58 -1.74 0.51 14.25
C GLU A 58 -2.85 1.05 15.16
N ASN A 59 -3.22 2.32 15.02
CA ASN A 59 -4.29 2.94 15.82
C ASN A 59 -5.65 2.25 15.62
N ARG A 60 -5.84 1.54 14.51
CA ARG A 60 -7.02 0.74 14.19
C ARG A 60 -6.88 -0.74 14.51
N LYS A 61 -5.70 -1.16 14.99
CA LYS A 61 -5.36 -2.56 15.29
C LYS A 61 -5.49 -3.50 14.08
N ASN A 62 -5.30 -2.98 12.86
CA ASN A 62 -5.28 -3.76 11.63
C ASN A 62 -3.97 -4.53 11.50
N GLN A 63 -4.00 -5.65 10.78
CA GLN A 63 -2.78 -6.37 10.44
C GLN A 63 -2.02 -5.65 9.33
N ILE A 64 -0.70 -5.79 9.38
CA ILE A 64 0.20 -5.23 8.37
C ILE A 64 1.17 -6.32 7.93
N ALA A 65 1.39 -6.42 6.62
CA ALA A 65 2.50 -7.16 6.04
C ALA A 65 3.46 -6.19 5.35
N LEU A 66 4.76 -6.49 5.37
CA LEU A 66 5.81 -5.69 4.76
C LEU A 66 6.67 -6.53 3.83
N LEU A 67 6.91 -6.02 2.64
CA LEU A 67 7.84 -6.59 1.68
C LEU A 67 8.78 -5.52 1.14
N GLY A 68 10.08 -5.68 1.34
CA GLY A 68 11.12 -4.92 0.67
C GLY A 68 11.69 -5.74 -0.48
N PHE A 69 11.96 -5.13 -1.62
CA PHE A 69 12.49 -5.84 -2.78
C PHE A 69 13.51 -5.02 -3.59
N SER A 70 14.42 -5.73 -4.25
CA SER A 70 15.30 -5.26 -5.30
C SER A 70 15.37 -6.33 -6.40
N ASP A 71 16.54 -6.87 -6.72
CA ASP A 71 16.70 -8.14 -7.43
C ASP A 71 16.42 -9.37 -6.55
N ARG A 72 16.21 -9.14 -5.27
CA ARG A 72 15.87 -10.12 -4.23
C ARG A 72 14.93 -9.51 -3.20
N ILE A 73 14.38 -10.34 -2.32
CA ILE A 73 13.62 -9.87 -1.16
C ILE A 73 14.60 -9.35 -0.11
N THR A 74 14.45 -8.10 0.29
CA THR A 74 15.31 -7.38 1.25
C THR A 74 14.70 -7.25 2.64
N ALA A 75 13.36 -7.27 2.71
CA ALA A 75 12.58 -7.39 3.95
C ALA A 75 11.34 -8.23 3.70
N ASN A 76 10.93 -9.01 4.69
CA ASN A 76 9.74 -9.83 4.62
C ASN A 76 9.14 -9.99 6.02
N VAL A 77 7.93 -9.46 6.19
CA VAL A 77 7.12 -9.62 7.39
C VAL A 77 5.72 -10.05 6.96
N ASP A 78 5.29 -11.22 7.41
CA ASP A 78 3.93 -11.70 7.18
C ASP A 78 2.92 -10.93 8.05
N TRP A 79 1.63 -11.17 7.83
CA TRP A 79 0.55 -10.49 8.55
C TRP A 79 0.74 -10.54 10.06
N THR A 80 0.87 -9.35 10.65
CA THR A 80 1.09 -9.22 12.09
C THR A 80 0.51 -7.91 12.64
N LYS A 81 0.31 -7.87 13.96
CA LYS A 81 0.04 -6.67 14.75
C LYS A 81 1.24 -6.27 15.62
N ASP A 82 2.37 -6.92 15.44
CA ASP A 82 3.64 -6.52 16.03
C ASP A 82 4.26 -5.38 15.21
N TYR A 83 3.78 -4.17 15.45
CA TYR A 83 4.17 -2.98 14.68
C TYR A 83 5.62 -2.56 14.92
N ASP A 84 6.20 -2.93 16.06
CA ASP A 84 7.61 -2.63 16.35
C ASP A 84 8.52 -3.51 15.51
N SER A 85 8.22 -4.79 15.37
CA SER A 85 8.92 -5.68 14.45
C SER A 85 8.86 -5.17 13.00
N ILE A 86 7.71 -4.64 12.56
CA ILE A 86 7.58 -4.05 11.22
C ILE A 86 8.48 -2.82 11.09
N ARG A 87 8.52 -1.93 12.10
CA ARG A 87 9.36 -0.73 12.10
C ARG A 87 10.85 -1.05 12.05
N GLU A 88 11.29 -2.07 12.78
CA GLU A 88 12.67 -2.54 12.71
C GLU A 88 13.06 -3.00 11.30
N LYS A 89 12.16 -3.71 10.62
CA LYS A 89 12.37 -4.19 9.25
C LYS A 89 12.31 -3.09 8.19
N LEU A 90 11.78 -1.92 8.52
CA LEU A 90 11.84 -0.73 7.65
C LEU A 90 13.23 -0.10 7.56
N LEU A 91 14.18 -0.48 8.41
CA LEU A 91 15.59 -0.08 8.29
C LEU A 91 16.24 -0.84 7.13
N LEU A 92 15.74 -0.55 5.93
CA LEU A 92 16.04 -1.28 4.71
C LEU A 92 17.45 -0.95 4.20
N ASN A 93 18.20 -1.99 3.88
CA ASN A 93 19.43 -1.88 3.10
C ASN A 93 19.17 -2.60 1.78
N GLY A 94 19.21 -1.84 0.70
CA GLY A 94 18.96 -2.34 -0.64
C GLY A 94 20.20 -2.20 -1.54
N GLY A 95 19.96 -2.32 -2.80
CA GLY A 95 20.95 -2.25 -3.88
C GLY A 95 20.64 -3.30 -4.94
N GLY A 96 21.36 -3.27 -6.05
CA GLY A 96 21.12 -4.17 -7.18
C GLY A 96 20.01 -3.68 -8.11
N GLY A 97 19.54 -4.57 -8.97
CA GLY A 97 18.45 -4.33 -9.93
C GLY A 97 17.08 -4.33 -9.26
N THR A 98 16.03 -4.29 -10.10
CA THR A 98 14.64 -4.19 -9.62
C THR A 98 13.78 -5.25 -10.30
N SER A 99 13.46 -6.32 -9.59
CA SER A 99 12.54 -7.37 -10.04
C SER A 99 11.42 -7.53 -9.03
N PHE A 100 10.18 -7.30 -9.47
CA PHE A 100 9.01 -7.35 -8.59
C PHE A 100 8.69 -8.80 -8.21
N PRO A 101 8.63 -9.15 -6.92
CA PRO A 101 8.51 -10.53 -6.45
C PRO A 101 7.05 -11.03 -6.45
N ILE A 102 6.44 -11.16 -7.63
CA ILE A 102 5.00 -11.45 -7.81
C ILE A 102 4.57 -12.68 -7.02
N ALA A 103 5.31 -13.81 -7.11
CA ALA A 103 4.94 -15.05 -6.43
C ALA A 103 4.88 -14.88 -4.90
N ARG A 104 5.79 -14.09 -4.32
CA ARG A 104 5.77 -13.83 -2.87
C ARG A 104 4.60 -12.92 -2.49
N ILE A 105 4.33 -11.89 -3.28
CA ILE A 105 3.21 -10.97 -3.06
C ILE A 105 1.90 -11.73 -3.14
N GLN A 106 1.73 -12.59 -4.14
CA GLN A 106 0.57 -13.45 -4.27
C GLN A 106 0.37 -14.32 -3.03
N SER A 107 1.41 -14.98 -2.54
CA SER A 107 1.36 -15.81 -1.31
C SER A 107 0.92 -15.00 -0.08
N ILE A 108 1.38 -13.74 0.07
CA ILE A 108 0.96 -12.87 1.17
C ILE A 108 -0.52 -12.51 1.01
N ILE A 109 -0.94 -12.08 -0.18
CA ILE A 109 -2.32 -11.67 -0.44
C ILE A 109 -3.30 -12.82 -0.22
N GLU A 110 -2.99 -14.02 -0.71
CA GLU A 110 -3.83 -15.21 -0.56
C GLU A 110 -3.97 -15.67 0.90
N SER A 111 -3.03 -15.32 1.77
CA SER A 111 -3.08 -15.63 3.20
C SER A 111 -3.91 -14.64 4.02
N SER A 112 -4.36 -13.52 3.43
CA SER A 112 -5.23 -12.56 4.11
C SER A 112 -6.70 -12.98 4.02
N THR A 113 -7.44 -12.74 5.09
CA THR A 113 -8.89 -12.96 5.17
C THR A 113 -9.71 -11.67 5.10
N ASN A 114 -9.05 -10.53 5.19
CA ASN A 114 -9.68 -9.21 5.18
C ASN A 114 -9.50 -8.51 3.83
N PRO A 115 -10.35 -7.53 3.50
CA PRO A 115 -10.09 -6.61 2.39
C PRO A 115 -8.72 -5.95 2.54
N LEU A 116 -8.04 -5.71 1.43
CA LEU A 116 -6.68 -5.21 1.42
C LEU A 116 -6.55 -3.81 0.87
N VAL A 117 -5.67 -3.04 1.50
CA VAL A 117 -5.01 -1.88 0.91
C VAL A 117 -3.57 -2.27 0.65
N THR A 118 -3.16 -2.26 -0.60
CA THR A 118 -1.75 -2.46 -1.00
C THR A 118 -1.14 -1.12 -1.40
N VAL A 119 0.01 -0.81 -0.82
CA VAL A 119 0.79 0.39 -1.12
C VAL A 119 2.14 -0.03 -1.66
N ILE A 120 2.44 0.39 -2.89
CA ILE A 120 3.74 0.17 -3.54
C ILE A 120 4.44 1.51 -3.65
N ILE A 121 5.71 1.57 -3.21
CA ILE A 121 6.56 2.74 -3.35
C ILE A 121 7.82 2.33 -4.12
N THR A 122 8.04 2.93 -5.29
CA THR A 122 9.13 2.58 -6.22
C THR A 122 9.51 3.81 -7.06
N ASP A 123 10.68 3.81 -7.66
CA ASP A 123 11.03 4.77 -8.72
C ASP A 123 10.50 4.34 -10.11
N GLY A 124 9.91 3.15 -10.19
CA GLY A 124 9.19 2.66 -11.35
C GLY A 124 10.02 1.86 -12.35
N GLU A 125 11.32 1.73 -12.17
CA GLU A 125 12.21 0.98 -13.08
C GLU A 125 12.18 -0.54 -12.81
N ILE A 126 10.98 -1.15 -12.87
CA ILE A 126 10.78 -2.59 -12.60
C ILE A 126 10.99 -3.40 -13.89
N GLN A 127 11.90 -4.39 -13.87
CA GLN A 127 12.25 -5.20 -15.03
C GLN A 127 11.08 -6.04 -15.58
N ASN A 128 10.23 -6.57 -14.69
CA ASN A 128 9.06 -7.37 -15.05
C ASN A 128 7.74 -6.59 -15.00
N THR A 129 7.74 -5.32 -15.41
CA THR A 129 6.60 -4.38 -15.35
C THR A 129 5.32 -4.95 -15.95
N ASN A 130 5.36 -5.58 -17.12
CA ASN A 130 4.16 -6.12 -17.77
C ASN A 130 3.48 -7.21 -16.92
N GLN A 131 4.27 -8.14 -16.37
CA GLN A 131 3.76 -9.19 -15.49
C GLN A 131 3.17 -8.60 -14.20
N THR A 132 3.80 -7.57 -13.66
CA THR A 132 3.33 -6.84 -12.48
C THR A 132 1.98 -6.17 -12.76
N ILE A 133 1.83 -5.51 -13.90
CA ILE A 133 0.59 -4.85 -14.31
C ILE A 133 -0.53 -5.89 -14.48
N ASP A 134 -0.29 -7.00 -15.17
CA ASP A 134 -1.31 -8.02 -15.40
C ASP A 134 -1.76 -8.67 -14.09
N TYR A 135 -0.86 -8.94 -13.17
CA TYR A 135 -1.19 -9.42 -11.83
C TYR A 135 -2.11 -8.43 -11.07
N PHE A 136 -1.79 -7.13 -11.07
CA PHE A 136 -2.59 -6.15 -10.34
C PHE A 136 -3.92 -5.80 -11.01
N LYS A 137 -4.11 -6.03 -12.30
CA LYS A 137 -5.45 -5.98 -12.92
C LYS A 137 -6.39 -7.00 -12.27
N GLU A 138 -5.95 -8.24 -12.13
CA GLU A 138 -6.72 -9.29 -11.47
C GLU A 138 -6.97 -8.96 -9.98
N TYR A 139 -5.93 -8.52 -9.27
CA TYR A 139 -6.02 -8.10 -7.87
C TYR A 139 -7.11 -7.03 -7.64
N LEU A 140 -7.18 -6.03 -8.52
CA LEU A 140 -8.14 -4.92 -8.43
C LEU A 140 -9.57 -5.37 -8.73
N THR A 141 -9.78 -6.31 -9.65
CA THR A 141 -11.12 -6.84 -9.96
C THR A 141 -11.76 -7.56 -8.78
N ASN A 142 -10.96 -8.01 -7.81
CA ASN A 142 -11.41 -8.63 -6.56
C ASN A 142 -11.80 -7.61 -5.47
N GLY A 143 -11.87 -6.31 -5.80
CA GLY A 143 -12.36 -5.27 -4.89
C GLY A 143 -11.31 -4.73 -3.92
N ASN A 144 -10.06 -5.09 -4.09
CA ASN A 144 -8.94 -4.57 -3.28
C ASN A 144 -8.53 -3.16 -3.73
N LYS A 145 -7.85 -2.41 -2.84
CA LYS A 145 -7.33 -1.08 -3.14
C LYS A 145 -5.83 -1.13 -3.40
N LEU A 146 -5.37 -0.40 -4.42
CA LEU A 146 -3.96 -0.33 -4.79
C LEU A 146 -3.52 1.13 -4.94
N PHE A 147 -2.44 1.47 -4.25
CA PHE A 147 -1.71 2.73 -4.40
C PHE A 147 -0.32 2.43 -4.95
N ILE A 148 0.07 3.12 -6.01
CA ILE A 148 1.43 3.05 -6.56
C ILE A 148 2.00 4.46 -6.54
N PHE A 149 3.03 4.67 -5.72
CA PHE A 149 3.76 5.91 -5.64
C PHE A 149 5.05 5.79 -6.44
N LEU A 150 5.12 6.59 -7.51
CA LEU A 150 6.26 6.65 -8.40
C LEU A 150 7.13 7.85 -8.03
N GLN A 151 8.32 7.58 -7.52
CA GLN A 151 9.28 8.60 -7.07
C GLN A 151 10.30 8.97 -8.15
N ASP A 152 10.06 8.61 -9.41
CA ASP A 152 10.93 8.97 -10.53
C ASP A 152 10.62 10.37 -11.07
N ARG A 153 11.67 11.08 -11.47
CA ARG A 153 11.60 12.33 -12.21
C ARG A 153 11.35 12.13 -13.71
N LYS A 154 11.67 10.96 -14.23
CA LYS A 154 11.45 10.55 -15.62
C LYS A 154 10.16 9.74 -15.68
N SER A 155 9.27 10.03 -16.56
CA SER A 155 7.89 9.57 -16.60
C SER A 155 7.71 8.05 -16.86
N THR A 156 7.86 7.23 -15.84
CA THR A 156 7.44 5.82 -15.86
C THR A 156 5.94 5.63 -15.59
N ILE A 157 5.24 6.72 -15.23
CA ILE A 157 3.80 6.70 -14.91
C ILE A 157 2.94 6.09 -16.03
N GLU A 158 3.33 6.28 -17.29
CA GLU A 158 2.57 5.77 -18.44
C GLU A 158 2.42 4.25 -18.42
N HIS A 159 3.44 3.52 -17.94
CA HIS A 159 3.40 2.07 -17.84
C HIS A 159 2.31 1.58 -16.87
N TYR A 160 2.07 2.35 -15.80
CA TYR A 160 1.10 1.97 -14.76
C TYR A 160 -0.28 2.61 -14.96
N LYS A 161 -0.44 3.53 -15.91
CA LYS A 161 -1.72 4.21 -16.17
C LYS A 161 -2.87 3.25 -16.46
N THR A 162 -2.60 2.13 -17.10
CA THR A 162 -3.65 1.15 -17.38
C THR A 162 -4.35 0.66 -16.12
N LEU A 163 -3.64 0.60 -14.98
CA LEU A 163 -4.19 0.17 -13.70
C LEU A 163 -5.22 1.17 -13.14
N THR A 164 -5.16 2.44 -13.52
CA THR A 164 -6.14 3.44 -13.08
C THR A 164 -7.54 3.13 -13.61
N ASN A 165 -7.65 2.49 -14.78
CA ASN A 165 -8.93 2.04 -15.34
C ASN A 165 -9.58 0.92 -14.52
N TYR A 166 -8.79 0.24 -13.67
CA TYR A 166 -9.23 -0.80 -12.75
C TYR A 166 -9.38 -0.29 -11.31
N GLY A 167 -9.19 1.01 -11.07
CA GLY A 167 -9.37 1.63 -9.76
C GLY A 167 -8.11 1.83 -8.94
N ALA A 168 -6.91 1.56 -9.48
CA ALA A 168 -5.65 1.89 -8.80
C ALA A 168 -5.44 3.41 -8.74
N LYS A 169 -4.82 3.86 -7.66
CA LYS A 169 -4.29 5.23 -7.53
C LYS A 169 -2.80 5.20 -7.88
N VAL A 170 -2.46 5.69 -9.06
CA VAL A 170 -1.07 5.79 -9.53
C VAL A 170 -0.67 7.25 -9.48
N LEU A 171 0.25 7.58 -8.58
CA LEU A 171 0.62 8.95 -8.25
C LEU A 171 2.13 9.13 -8.37
N LYS A 172 2.52 10.24 -9.03
CA LYS A 172 3.90 10.70 -8.99
C LYS A 172 4.06 11.61 -7.78
N THR A 173 4.94 11.24 -6.87
CA THR A 173 5.15 11.98 -5.62
C THR A 173 6.59 11.89 -5.18
N LEU A 174 7.09 12.96 -4.58
CA LEU A 174 8.47 13.09 -4.12
C LEU A 174 8.60 13.12 -2.60
N THR A 175 7.49 13.30 -1.87
CA THR A 175 7.53 13.52 -0.42
C THR A 175 6.77 12.47 0.36
N ALA A 176 7.28 12.15 1.55
CA ALA A 176 6.65 11.24 2.49
C ALA A 176 5.23 11.67 2.89
N ASN A 177 5.02 12.98 3.07
CA ASN A 177 3.71 13.50 3.47
C ASN A 177 2.66 13.31 2.36
N GLU A 178 3.00 13.59 1.09
CA GLU A 178 2.08 13.38 -0.04
C GLU A 178 1.67 11.92 -0.15
N MET A 179 2.61 10.98 -0.01
CA MET A 179 2.32 9.55 -0.05
C MET A 179 1.39 9.12 1.09
N ARG A 180 1.74 9.48 2.33
CA ARG A 180 0.93 9.19 3.51
C ARG A 180 -0.49 9.75 3.36
N ASP A 181 -0.63 11.03 3.06
CA ASP A 181 -1.92 11.72 3.04
C ASP A 181 -2.82 11.19 1.92
N SER A 182 -2.23 10.80 0.78
CA SER A 182 -2.98 10.16 -0.31
C SER A 182 -3.61 8.83 0.11
N VAL A 183 -2.90 8.01 0.89
CA VAL A 183 -3.46 6.75 1.41
C VAL A 183 -4.56 7.04 2.45
N LEU A 184 -4.28 7.92 3.42
CA LEU A 184 -5.19 8.18 4.52
C LEU A 184 -6.52 8.77 4.06
N ASN A 185 -6.49 9.68 3.09
CA ASN A 185 -7.72 10.30 2.55
C ASN A 185 -8.66 9.30 1.84
N GLU A 186 -8.16 8.14 1.41
CA GLU A 186 -8.96 7.13 0.72
C GLU A 186 -9.42 5.98 1.63
N VAL A 187 -8.83 5.86 2.82
CA VAL A 187 -9.16 4.76 3.76
C VAL A 187 -9.89 5.26 5.02
N ILE A 188 -10.03 6.58 5.18
CA ILE A 188 -10.87 7.21 6.21
C ILE A 188 -12.32 7.16 5.75
#